data_0117f6b5ba749426107d78fc66ddcc21
#
_entry.id   0117f6b5ba749426107d78fc66ddcc21
#
_cell.length_a   1.000
_cell.length_b   1.000
_cell.length_c   1.000
_cell.angle_alpha   90.00
_cell.angle_beta   90.00
_cell.angle_gamma   90.00
#
_symmetry.space_group_name_H-M   'P 1'
#
loop_
_entity.id
_entity.type
_entity.pdbx_description
1 polymer ?
#
loop_
_entity_poly.entity_id
_entity_poly.type
_entity_poly.pdbx_seq_one_letter_code
_entity_poly.pdbx_strand_id
1 'polypeptide(L)'
;MKLQFENLTIRQAVVADAKQLTAWWNDGAVMAHAGFPNGLGTTEEEVIGGLGNGRMVIEESDRLIGECIYRNVADGVAEIGIKICETDCQNRGVGRKVLSMLIGWLFRNGYSKIVLDTNLTNTRAQHVYESLGFCKVKTNIDSWKDQLGRLQSSVDYELVEKDFVSYINDVLQIEEALRLRRFDGNYDFAFEWYQDPETVLLVDGKAEPYSYETLTNMYNYLNGKGELYFIEVNENGKWKPIGDVTFWQEDMPIVIGEREYRGKGIGKKVVSALVERGRAMGYDKLYVGEIYDFNIGSQKCFESVGFRSYEKTEKGSRYVLEL
;
A
#
# COMPACT_ATOMS: atom_id res chain seq x y z
N MET A 1 2.71 6.23 -10.27
CA MET A 1 2.41 5.25 -9.21
C MET A 1 3.00 5.73 -7.90
N LYS A 2 2.22 5.70 -6.82
CA LYS A 2 2.68 5.89 -5.43
C LYS A 2 1.99 4.82 -4.58
N LEU A 3 2.74 4.04 -3.80
CA LEU A 3 2.22 3.04 -2.88
C LEU A 3 2.65 3.41 -1.47
N GLN A 4 1.77 3.22 -0.49
CA GLN A 4 2.04 3.56 0.92
C GLN A 4 1.58 2.44 1.84
N PHE A 5 2.38 2.15 2.85
CA PHE A 5 2.03 1.25 3.95
C PHE A 5 2.80 1.66 5.21
N GLU A 6 2.10 2.04 6.26
CA GLU A 6 2.71 2.61 7.47
C GLU A 6 3.60 3.82 7.10
N ASN A 7 4.86 3.80 7.54
CA ASN A 7 5.86 4.82 7.25
C ASN A 7 6.67 4.55 5.96
N LEU A 8 6.30 3.52 5.18
CA LEU A 8 6.98 3.17 3.93
C LEU A 8 6.22 3.74 2.73
N THR A 9 6.95 4.31 1.78
CA THR A 9 6.44 4.78 0.50
C THR A 9 7.29 4.24 -0.64
N ILE A 10 6.63 3.77 -1.72
CA ILE A 10 7.25 3.51 -3.03
C ILE A 10 6.67 4.54 -3.98
N ARG A 11 7.50 5.32 -4.64
CA ARG A 11 7.06 6.32 -5.64
C ARG A 11 7.97 6.37 -6.84
N GLN A 12 7.46 6.89 -7.95
CA GLN A 12 8.27 7.19 -9.13
C GLN A 12 9.47 8.04 -8.73
N ALA A 13 10.65 7.68 -9.24
CA ALA A 13 11.84 8.51 -9.10
C ALA A 13 11.72 9.80 -9.92
N VAL A 14 12.14 10.91 -9.34
CA VAL A 14 12.14 12.25 -9.97
C VAL A 14 13.56 12.82 -9.99
N VAL A 15 13.76 13.91 -10.71
CA VAL A 15 15.10 14.54 -10.87
C VAL A 15 15.76 14.84 -9.52
N ALA A 16 14.99 15.25 -8.52
CA ALA A 16 15.52 15.53 -7.18
C ALA A 16 16.16 14.29 -6.50
N ASP A 17 15.80 13.08 -6.91
CA ASP A 17 16.35 11.84 -6.36
C ASP A 17 17.68 11.44 -7.00
N ALA A 18 18.04 12.04 -8.14
CA ALA A 18 19.18 11.63 -8.96
C ALA A 18 20.50 11.63 -8.18
N LYS A 19 20.72 12.65 -7.36
CA LYS A 19 21.91 12.75 -6.50
C LYS A 19 22.06 11.54 -5.58
N GLN A 20 20.98 11.12 -4.92
CA GLN A 20 21.01 9.97 -4.00
C GLN A 20 21.14 8.65 -4.76
N LEU A 21 20.44 8.49 -5.89
CA LEU A 21 20.58 7.32 -6.75
C LEU A 21 22.01 7.18 -7.28
N THR A 22 22.63 8.27 -7.71
CA THR A 22 24.04 8.30 -8.15
C THR A 22 24.99 7.87 -7.03
N ALA A 23 24.77 8.36 -5.81
CA ALA A 23 25.58 7.98 -4.66
C ALA A 23 25.48 6.46 -4.39
N TRP A 24 24.28 5.88 -4.40
CA TRP A 24 24.09 4.44 -4.20
C TRP A 24 24.68 3.59 -5.32
N TRP A 25 24.54 4.02 -6.57
CA TRP A 25 25.07 3.26 -7.73
C TRP A 25 26.59 3.32 -7.83
N ASN A 26 27.21 4.33 -7.25
CA ASN A 26 28.67 4.45 -7.18
C ASN A 26 29.25 3.83 -5.89
N ASP A 27 28.38 3.34 -5.00
CA ASP A 27 28.83 2.59 -3.81
C ASP A 27 28.98 1.10 -4.16
N GLY A 28 30.23 0.63 -4.15
CA GLY A 28 30.54 -0.78 -4.44
C GLY A 28 29.91 -1.75 -3.43
N ALA A 29 29.68 -1.35 -2.18
CA ALA A 29 29.01 -2.20 -1.19
C ALA A 29 27.52 -2.43 -1.54
N VAL A 30 26.83 -1.37 -2.02
CA VAL A 30 25.45 -1.44 -2.51
C VAL A 30 25.35 -2.24 -3.80
N MET A 31 26.34 -2.10 -4.68
CA MET A 31 26.30 -2.63 -6.03
C MET A 31 27.00 -3.99 -6.22
N ALA A 32 27.63 -4.52 -5.17
CA ALA A 32 28.42 -5.76 -5.24
C ALA A 32 27.63 -6.97 -5.82
N HIS A 33 26.41 -7.20 -5.31
CA HIS A 33 25.57 -8.32 -5.78
C HIS A 33 25.01 -8.13 -7.19
N ALA A 34 25.00 -6.88 -7.68
CA ALA A 34 24.68 -6.57 -9.06
C ALA A 34 25.89 -6.67 -10.01
N GLY A 35 27.06 -7.04 -9.49
CA GLY A 35 28.29 -7.24 -10.28
C GLY A 35 29.21 -6.04 -10.37
N PHE A 36 28.95 -4.99 -9.61
CA PHE A 36 29.75 -3.74 -9.63
C PHE A 36 30.40 -3.47 -8.26
N PRO A 37 31.38 -4.28 -7.83
CA PRO A 37 32.03 -4.11 -6.53
C PRO A 37 32.82 -2.81 -6.36
N ASN A 38 33.08 -2.06 -7.43
CA ASN A 38 33.69 -0.74 -7.41
C ASN A 38 32.67 0.39 -7.67
N GLY A 39 31.37 0.08 -7.70
CA GLY A 39 30.31 0.98 -8.15
C GLY A 39 30.27 1.11 -9.68
N LEU A 40 29.23 1.77 -10.20
CA LEU A 40 29.01 1.94 -11.63
C LEU A 40 29.92 3.01 -12.26
N GLY A 41 30.35 4.02 -11.48
CA GLY A 41 31.05 5.20 -12.00
C GLY A 41 30.16 6.11 -12.83
N THR A 42 28.84 6.10 -12.61
CA THR A 42 27.86 6.90 -13.34
C THR A 42 27.79 8.33 -12.83
N THR A 43 27.34 9.26 -13.68
CA THR A 43 27.10 10.66 -13.35
C THR A 43 25.64 10.93 -12.99
N GLU A 44 25.36 12.05 -12.35
CA GLU A 44 23.99 12.46 -12.04
C GLU A 44 23.17 12.73 -13.32
N GLU A 45 23.80 13.29 -14.38
CA GLU A 45 23.18 13.52 -15.67
C GLU A 45 22.75 12.21 -16.34
N GLU A 46 23.59 11.19 -16.28
CA GLU A 46 23.25 9.85 -16.81
C GLU A 46 22.08 9.23 -16.04
N VAL A 47 22.06 9.39 -14.71
CA VAL A 47 20.94 8.93 -13.86
C VAL A 47 19.66 9.66 -14.23
N ILE A 48 19.69 10.99 -14.39
CA ILE A 48 18.54 11.79 -14.81
C ILE A 48 18.02 11.32 -16.18
N GLY A 49 18.90 11.07 -17.13
CA GLY A 49 18.53 10.56 -18.46
C GLY A 49 17.88 9.17 -18.44
N GLY A 50 18.14 8.38 -17.40
CA GLY A 50 17.57 7.05 -17.19
C GLY A 50 16.29 7.01 -16.34
N LEU A 51 15.84 8.15 -15.80
CA LEU A 51 14.58 8.23 -15.04
C LEU A 51 13.38 7.98 -15.99
N GLY A 52 12.32 7.40 -15.46
CA GLY A 52 11.08 7.15 -16.20
C GLY A 52 10.92 5.71 -16.71
N ASN A 53 11.95 4.87 -16.69
CA ASN A 53 11.89 3.47 -17.14
C ASN A 53 11.38 2.50 -16.05
N GLY A 54 10.28 2.85 -15.37
CA GLY A 54 9.73 2.05 -14.27
C GLY A 54 10.55 2.12 -12.96
N ARG A 55 11.52 3.04 -12.89
CA ARG A 55 12.35 3.22 -11.70
C ARG A 55 11.59 3.96 -10.60
N MET A 56 11.68 3.41 -9.40
CA MET A 56 11.02 3.93 -8.22
C MET A 56 12.02 4.04 -7.07
N VAL A 57 11.78 4.96 -6.18
CA VAL A 57 12.49 5.08 -4.91
C VAL A 57 11.63 4.58 -3.76
N ILE A 58 12.30 4.13 -2.72
CA ILE A 58 11.72 3.64 -1.48
C ILE A 58 12.06 4.63 -0.39
N GLU A 59 11.05 5.09 0.35
CA GLU A 59 11.19 6.00 1.49
C GLU A 59 10.69 5.33 2.77
N GLU A 60 11.34 5.63 3.88
CA GLU A 60 10.87 5.37 5.24
C GLU A 60 10.79 6.71 5.99
N SER A 61 9.58 7.16 6.35
CA SER A 61 9.35 8.47 6.99
C SER A 61 9.99 9.62 6.20
N ASP A 62 9.71 9.71 4.90
CA ASP A 62 10.23 10.71 3.95
C ASP A 62 11.76 10.67 3.72
N ARG A 63 12.48 9.72 4.30
CA ARG A 63 13.90 9.48 4.02
C ARG A 63 14.04 8.44 2.93
N LEU A 64 14.80 8.73 1.89
CA LEU A 64 15.19 7.76 0.86
C LEU A 64 16.04 6.64 1.49
N ILE A 65 15.64 5.38 1.27
CA ILE A 65 16.31 4.20 1.84
C ILE A 65 16.69 3.15 0.79
N GLY A 66 16.21 3.30 -0.44
CA GLY A 66 16.49 2.33 -1.50
C GLY A 66 15.73 2.61 -2.78
N GLU A 67 15.82 1.66 -3.69
CA GLU A 67 15.15 1.70 -5.00
C GLU A 67 14.48 0.37 -5.31
N CYS A 68 13.47 0.42 -6.18
CA CYS A 68 12.91 -0.74 -6.85
C CYS A 68 12.52 -0.42 -8.29
N ILE A 69 12.31 -1.46 -9.06
CA ILE A 69 11.92 -1.35 -10.47
C ILE A 69 10.98 -2.50 -10.82
N TYR A 70 10.07 -2.27 -11.76
CA TYR A 70 9.42 -3.36 -12.50
C TYR A 70 9.45 -3.08 -13.98
N ARG A 71 9.45 -4.13 -14.80
CA ARG A 71 9.46 -4.09 -16.26
C ARG A 71 8.49 -5.15 -16.79
N ASN A 72 7.78 -4.82 -17.86
CA ASN A 72 7.03 -5.81 -18.63
C ASN A 72 8.00 -6.63 -19.47
N VAL A 73 8.05 -7.93 -19.21
CA VAL A 73 8.93 -8.86 -19.97
C VAL A 73 8.14 -9.78 -20.91
N ALA A 74 6.84 -9.96 -20.64
CA ALA A 74 5.88 -10.62 -21.52
C ALA A 74 4.46 -10.16 -21.13
N ASP A 75 3.45 -10.59 -21.90
CA ASP A 75 2.05 -10.30 -21.58
C ASP A 75 1.68 -10.88 -20.21
N GLY A 76 1.21 -10.02 -19.31
CA GLY A 76 0.89 -10.38 -17.93
C GLY A 76 2.07 -10.79 -17.05
N VAL A 77 3.33 -10.59 -17.47
CA VAL A 77 4.54 -10.96 -16.71
C VAL A 77 5.39 -9.74 -16.40
N ALA A 78 5.58 -9.47 -15.11
CA ALA A 78 6.48 -8.41 -14.63
C ALA A 78 7.79 -9.00 -14.11
N GLU A 79 8.92 -8.42 -14.51
CA GLU A 79 10.21 -8.61 -13.85
C GLU A 79 10.41 -7.50 -12.83
N ILE A 80 10.85 -7.86 -11.62
CA ILE A 80 11.08 -6.89 -10.53
C ILE A 80 12.51 -6.91 -10.03
N GLY A 81 12.97 -5.77 -9.51
CA GLY A 81 14.23 -5.64 -8.80
C GLY A 81 14.07 -4.71 -7.60
N ILE A 82 14.83 -4.98 -6.53
CA ILE A 82 14.83 -4.19 -5.30
C ILE A 82 16.23 -4.09 -4.72
N LYS A 83 16.53 -2.93 -4.13
CA LYS A 83 17.69 -2.71 -3.25
C LYS A 83 17.28 -1.83 -2.08
N ILE A 84 17.51 -2.30 -0.86
CA ILE A 84 17.55 -1.45 0.34
C ILE A 84 18.99 -1.02 0.50
N CYS A 85 19.25 0.25 0.13
CA CYS A 85 20.60 0.78 0.02
C CYS A 85 21.18 1.24 1.37
N GLU A 86 20.31 1.76 2.26
CA GLU A 86 20.70 2.22 3.58
C GLU A 86 20.87 1.02 4.54
N THR A 87 22.07 0.87 5.10
CA THR A 87 22.43 -0.31 5.92
C THR A 87 21.65 -0.40 7.22
N ASP A 88 21.32 0.75 7.84
CA ASP A 88 20.52 0.83 9.06
C ASP A 88 19.04 0.41 8.85
N CYS A 89 18.58 0.39 7.61
CA CYS A 89 17.25 -0.09 7.22
C CYS A 89 17.23 -1.56 6.82
N GLN A 90 18.38 -2.22 6.73
CA GLN A 90 18.48 -3.64 6.41
C GLN A 90 18.20 -4.53 7.63
N ASN A 91 17.83 -5.81 7.38
CA ASN A 91 17.53 -6.83 8.42
C ASN A 91 16.37 -6.48 9.38
N ARG A 92 15.55 -5.49 9.05
CA ARG A 92 14.38 -5.03 9.84
C ARG A 92 13.04 -5.47 9.22
N GLY A 93 13.07 -6.33 8.21
CA GLY A 93 11.86 -6.76 7.48
C GLY A 93 11.37 -5.78 6.41
N VAL A 94 12.00 -4.61 6.25
CA VAL A 94 11.62 -3.56 5.29
C VAL A 94 11.51 -4.12 3.86
N GLY A 95 12.50 -4.90 3.40
CA GLY A 95 12.47 -5.49 2.05
C GLY A 95 11.25 -6.37 1.78
N ARG A 96 10.80 -7.15 2.79
CA ARG A 96 9.58 -7.97 2.67
C ARG A 96 8.32 -7.12 2.57
N LYS A 97 8.20 -6.06 3.38
CA LYS A 97 7.07 -5.14 3.32
C LYS A 97 7.03 -4.42 1.97
N VAL A 98 8.15 -3.85 1.51
CA VAL A 98 8.25 -3.17 0.21
C VAL A 98 7.89 -4.10 -0.95
N LEU A 99 8.44 -5.33 -0.96
CA LEU A 99 8.09 -6.32 -1.97
C LEU A 99 6.62 -6.71 -1.89
N SER A 100 6.04 -6.85 -0.68
CA SER A 100 4.61 -7.12 -0.53
C SER A 100 3.74 -6.00 -1.11
N MET A 101 4.12 -4.73 -0.93
CA MET A 101 3.44 -3.59 -1.54
C MET A 101 3.49 -3.66 -3.08
N LEU A 102 4.69 -3.83 -3.64
CA LEU A 102 4.89 -3.86 -5.09
C LEU A 102 4.21 -5.06 -5.75
N ILE A 103 4.42 -6.27 -5.22
CA ILE A 103 3.86 -7.52 -5.73
C ILE A 103 2.33 -7.50 -5.66
N GLY A 104 1.76 -7.10 -4.51
CA GLY A 104 0.31 -6.98 -4.35
C GLY A 104 -0.29 -5.97 -5.33
N TRP A 105 0.38 -4.85 -5.58
CA TRP A 105 -0.05 -3.88 -6.59
C TRP A 105 0.01 -4.47 -8.00
N LEU A 106 1.09 -5.18 -8.37
CA LEU A 106 1.22 -5.79 -9.70
C LEU A 106 0.10 -6.79 -9.97
N PHE A 107 -0.21 -7.71 -9.05
CA PHE A 107 -1.30 -8.67 -9.22
C PHE A 107 -2.66 -7.97 -9.36
N ARG A 108 -2.95 -6.95 -8.55
CA ARG A 108 -4.19 -6.15 -8.68
C ARG A 108 -4.29 -5.39 -10.02
N ASN A 109 -3.16 -5.08 -10.65
CA ASN A 109 -3.12 -4.40 -11.95
C ASN A 109 -2.98 -5.35 -13.15
N GLY A 110 -3.36 -6.63 -12.98
CA GLY A 110 -3.55 -7.58 -14.07
C GLY A 110 -2.33 -8.40 -14.46
N TYR A 111 -1.24 -8.31 -13.71
CA TYR A 111 -0.14 -9.25 -13.89
C TYR A 111 -0.54 -10.61 -13.32
N SER A 112 -0.20 -11.68 -14.02
CA SER A 112 -0.47 -13.07 -13.61
C SER A 112 0.77 -13.77 -13.06
N LYS A 113 1.96 -13.23 -13.39
CA LYS A 113 3.24 -13.78 -12.99
C LYS A 113 4.25 -12.68 -12.71
N ILE A 114 5.08 -12.88 -11.71
CA ILE A 114 6.22 -12.02 -11.38
C ILE A 114 7.50 -12.87 -11.43
N VAL A 115 8.53 -12.34 -12.05
CA VAL A 115 9.84 -13.00 -12.16
C VAL A 115 10.94 -12.10 -11.62
N LEU A 116 12.02 -12.68 -11.18
CA LEU A 116 13.25 -12.00 -10.81
C LEU A 116 14.43 -12.96 -10.90
N ASP A 117 15.63 -12.41 -10.94
CA ASP A 117 16.85 -13.15 -10.68
C ASP A 117 17.67 -12.52 -9.55
N THR A 118 18.58 -13.30 -8.99
CA THR A 118 19.55 -12.80 -8.01
C THR A 118 20.85 -13.58 -8.08
N ASN A 119 21.95 -12.97 -7.61
CA ASN A 119 23.22 -13.67 -7.50
C ASN A 119 23.10 -14.87 -6.57
N LEU A 120 23.66 -16.01 -6.98
CA LEU A 120 23.63 -17.28 -6.22
C LEU A 120 24.23 -17.14 -4.81
N THR A 121 25.16 -16.20 -4.60
CA THR A 121 25.76 -15.92 -3.30
C THR A 121 24.91 -14.99 -2.42
N ASN A 122 23.86 -14.34 -2.99
CA ASN A 122 22.98 -13.48 -2.22
C ASN A 122 21.88 -14.30 -1.50
N THR A 123 22.31 -15.13 -0.55
CA THR A 123 21.41 -16.02 0.21
C THR A 123 20.34 -15.26 1.00
N ARG A 124 20.64 -14.02 1.43
CA ARG A 124 19.67 -13.16 2.11
C ARG A 124 18.49 -12.80 1.20
N ALA A 125 18.76 -12.38 -0.03
CA ALA A 125 17.70 -12.05 -0.98
C ALA A 125 16.90 -13.31 -1.35
N GLN A 126 17.57 -14.46 -1.58
CA GLN A 126 16.90 -15.73 -1.82
C GLN A 126 15.91 -16.09 -0.71
N HIS A 127 16.34 -15.99 0.56
CA HIS A 127 15.46 -16.25 1.70
C HIS A 127 14.24 -15.29 1.73
N VAL A 128 14.43 -14.01 1.40
CA VAL A 128 13.33 -13.04 1.30
C VAL A 128 12.34 -13.45 0.21
N TYR A 129 12.82 -13.78 -0.98
CA TYR A 129 11.96 -14.18 -2.10
C TYR A 129 11.19 -15.47 -1.80
N GLU A 130 11.87 -16.50 -1.30
CA GLU A 130 11.24 -17.76 -0.92
C GLU A 130 10.17 -17.56 0.18
N SER A 131 10.42 -16.66 1.14
CA SER A 131 9.43 -16.33 2.17
C SER A 131 8.18 -15.63 1.64
N LEU A 132 8.27 -14.95 0.49
CA LEU A 132 7.16 -14.32 -0.21
C LEU A 132 6.41 -15.28 -1.16
N GLY A 133 6.86 -16.54 -1.25
CA GLY A 133 6.25 -17.57 -2.07
C GLY A 133 6.89 -17.76 -3.46
N PHE A 134 8.00 -17.07 -3.76
CA PHE A 134 8.73 -17.31 -5.00
C PHE A 134 9.32 -18.73 -5.04
N CYS A 135 9.20 -19.39 -6.18
CA CYS A 135 9.80 -20.68 -6.47
C CYS A 135 11.05 -20.51 -7.33
N LYS A 136 12.11 -21.28 -6.99
CA LYS A 136 13.30 -21.38 -7.86
C LYS A 136 12.95 -22.11 -9.14
N VAL A 137 13.26 -21.50 -10.29
CA VAL A 137 13.02 -22.06 -11.61
C VAL A 137 14.30 -22.64 -12.19
N LYS A 138 15.41 -21.90 -12.06
CA LYS A 138 16.67 -22.25 -12.70
C LYS A 138 17.85 -21.69 -11.93
N THR A 139 18.94 -22.45 -11.89
CA THR A 139 20.26 -21.98 -11.47
C THR A 139 21.17 -21.88 -12.68
N ASN A 140 21.74 -20.72 -12.90
CA ASN A 140 22.65 -20.45 -14.01
C ASN A 140 24.08 -20.36 -13.46
N ILE A 141 24.86 -21.44 -13.61
CA ILE A 141 26.22 -21.49 -13.11
C ILE A 141 27.16 -20.79 -14.08
N ASP A 142 28.07 -19.94 -13.54
CA ASP A 142 29.10 -19.22 -14.26
C ASP A 142 28.57 -18.48 -15.50
N SER A 143 27.34 -17.93 -15.39
CA SER A 143 26.56 -17.43 -16.53
C SER A 143 26.93 -16.02 -16.97
N TRP A 144 27.63 -15.26 -16.11
CA TRP A 144 28.04 -13.91 -16.42
C TRP A 144 29.34 -13.51 -15.69
N LYS A 145 29.93 -12.39 -16.05
CA LYS A 145 31.13 -11.85 -15.41
C LYS A 145 30.83 -10.53 -14.72
N ASP A 146 31.33 -10.37 -13.49
CA ASP A 146 31.27 -9.11 -12.79
C ASP A 146 32.26 -8.08 -13.36
N GLN A 147 32.25 -6.87 -12.81
CA GLN A 147 33.13 -5.75 -13.20
C GLN A 147 34.64 -6.12 -13.16
N LEU A 148 35.00 -7.08 -12.30
CA LEU A 148 36.38 -7.55 -12.14
C LEU A 148 36.70 -8.76 -13.01
N GLY A 149 35.79 -9.18 -13.90
CA GLY A 149 35.94 -10.34 -14.78
C GLY A 149 35.75 -11.71 -14.09
N ARG A 150 35.30 -11.74 -12.84
CA ARG A 150 35.05 -12.98 -12.09
C ARG A 150 33.72 -13.60 -12.52
N LEU A 151 33.72 -14.89 -12.76
CA LEU A 151 32.50 -15.62 -13.09
C LEU A 151 31.52 -15.59 -11.92
N GLN A 152 30.28 -15.32 -12.23
CA GLN A 152 29.16 -15.22 -11.30
C GLN A 152 28.04 -16.16 -11.74
N SER A 153 27.26 -16.61 -10.79
CA SER A 153 26.11 -17.48 -10.99
C SER A 153 24.84 -16.79 -10.49
N SER A 154 23.71 -17.08 -11.12
CA SER A 154 22.41 -16.51 -10.70
C SER A 154 21.37 -17.60 -10.47
N VAL A 155 20.30 -17.22 -9.77
CA VAL A 155 19.10 -18.04 -9.55
C VAL A 155 17.90 -17.26 -10.05
N ASP A 156 17.13 -17.87 -10.96
CA ASP A 156 15.89 -17.33 -11.48
C ASP A 156 14.72 -17.80 -10.61
N TYR A 157 13.80 -16.88 -10.33
CA TYR A 157 12.61 -17.12 -9.52
C TYR A 157 11.35 -16.71 -10.27
N GLU A 158 10.24 -17.38 -9.97
CA GLU A 158 8.91 -16.96 -10.39
C GLU A 158 7.90 -17.03 -9.24
N LEU A 159 6.87 -16.20 -9.32
CA LEU A 159 5.75 -16.14 -8.38
C LEU A 159 4.44 -15.96 -9.15
N VAL A 160 3.42 -16.73 -8.79
CA VAL A 160 2.02 -16.53 -9.22
C VAL A 160 1.17 -16.12 -8.03
N GLU A 161 0.06 -15.44 -8.28
CA GLU A 161 -0.77 -14.80 -7.24
C GLU A 161 -1.18 -15.77 -6.12
N LYS A 162 -1.57 -17.02 -6.48
CA LYS A 162 -2.02 -18.03 -5.51
C LYS A 162 -0.96 -18.46 -4.49
N ASP A 163 0.34 -18.28 -4.82
CA ASP A 163 1.46 -18.69 -3.99
C ASP A 163 2.05 -17.48 -3.22
N PHE A 164 1.51 -16.26 -3.45
CA PHE A 164 2.01 -15.04 -2.83
C PHE A 164 1.69 -14.98 -1.33
N VAL A 165 2.74 -14.80 -0.53
CA VAL A 165 2.67 -14.57 0.91
C VAL A 165 3.00 -13.10 1.21
N SER A 166 1.98 -12.31 1.57
CA SER A 166 2.16 -10.90 1.93
C SER A 166 2.68 -10.75 3.36
N TYR A 167 3.64 -9.85 3.55
CA TYR A 167 4.16 -9.42 4.86
C TYR A 167 3.60 -8.07 5.31
N ILE A 168 2.62 -7.55 4.58
CA ILE A 168 1.80 -6.42 5.01
C ILE A 168 0.38 -6.93 5.25
N ASN A 169 -0.22 -6.50 6.35
CA ASN A 169 -1.61 -6.81 6.61
C ASN A 169 -2.46 -5.73 5.94
N ASP A 170 -2.54 -5.81 4.61
CA ASP A 170 -3.25 -4.83 3.78
C ASP A 170 -4.73 -5.19 3.56
N VAL A 171 -5.17 -6.32 4.06
CA VAL A 171 -6.55 -6.79 3.97
C VAL A 171 -7.07 -7.25 5.34
N LEU A 172 -8.20 -6.69 5.76
CA LEU A 172 -9.02 -7.20 6.86
C LEU A 172 -10.26 -7.88 6.26
N GLN A 173 -10.26 -9.21 6.23
CA GLN A 173 -11.40 -9.98 5.75
C GLN A 173 -12.55 -9.91 6.75
N ILE A 174 -13.75 -9.51 6.29
CA ILE A 174 -14.96 -9.43 7.12
C ILE A 174 -15.87 -10.64 6.86
N GLU A 175 -16.16 -10.90 5.59
CA GLU A 175 -16.95 -12.03 5.11
C GLU A 175 -16.36 -12.50 3.76
N GLU A 176 -16.79 -13.64 3.23
CA GLU A 176 -16.31 -14.18 1.95
C GLU A 176 -16.35 -13.15 0.81
N ALA A 177 -17.39 -12.29 0.78
CA ALA A 177 -17.58 -11.29 -0.26
C ALA A 177 -17.40 -9.84 0.22
N LEU A 178 -16.85 -9.60 1.42
CA LEU A 178 -16.64 -8.26 1.98
C LEU A 178 -15.31 -8.18 2.71
N ARG A 179 -14.49 -7.19 2.37
CA ARG A 179 -13.20 -6.94 3.01
C ARG A 179 -12.87 -5.45 3.10
N LEU A 180 -11.92 -5.12 3.95
CA LEU A 180 -11.24 -3.83 3.96
C LEU A 180 -9.84 -4.02 3.38
N ARG A 181 -9.51 -3.25 2.36
CA ARG A 181 -8.16 -3.20 1.80
C ARG A 181 -7.49 -1.91 2.24
N ARG A 182 -6.30 -2.02 2.82
CA ARG A 182 -5.52 -0.85 3.27
C ARG A 182 -5.28 0.11 2.11
N PHE A 183 -5.33 1.40 2.42
CA PHE A 183 -4.99 2.46 1.47
C PHE A 183 -3.56 2.27 0.96
N ASP A 184 -3.41 2.26 -0.36
CA ASP A 184 -2.14 2.02 -1.07
C ASP A 184 -1.70 3.23 -1.92
N GLY A 185 -2.37 4.38 -1.76
CA GLY A 185 -2.09 5.59 -2.53
C GLY A 185 -2.80 5.65 -3.89
N ASN A 186 -3.59 4.64 -4.25
CA ASN A 186 -4.39 4.62 -5.47
C ASN A 186 -5.88 4.80 -5.13
N TYR A 187 -6.46 5.96 -5.49
CA TYR A 187 -7.83 6.36 -5.12
C TYR A 187 -8.59 7.07 -6.25
N ASP A 188 -8.13 7.00 -7.49
CA ASP A 188 -8.77 7.67 -8.63
C ASP A 188 -10.24 7.27 -8.78
N PHE A 189 -10.55 5.99 -8.53
CA PHE A 189 -11.90 5.46 -8.56
C PHE A 189 -12.84 6.08 -7.51
N ALA A 190 -12.29 6.59 -6.41
CA ALA A 190 -13.09 7.21 -5.35
C ALA A 190 -13.52 8.64 -5.70
N PHE A 191 -12.94 9.27 -6.71
CA PHE A 191 -13.29 10.63 -7.12
C PHE A 191 -14.78 10.76 -7.43
N GLU A 192 -15.36 9.79 -8.12
CA GLU A 192 -16.79 9.78 -8.47
C GLU A 192 -17.71 9.78 -7.24
N TRP A 193 -17.30 9.17 -6.12
CA TRP A 193 -18.12 9.15 -4.90
C TRP A 193 -18.29 10.54 -4.30
N TYR A 194 -17.26 11.37 -4.40
CA TYR A 194 -17.22 12.74 -3.87
C TYR A 194 -17.68 13.80 -4.89
N GLN A 195 -18.12 13.36 -6.08
CA GLN A 195 -18.89 14.19 -7.02
C GLN A 195 -20.39 14.18 -6.69
N ASP A 196 -20.86 13.20 -5.90
CA ASP A 196 -22.24 13.11 -5.46
C ASP A 196 -22.54 14.12 -4.33
N PRO A 197 -23.41 15.13 -4.56
CA PRO A 197 -23.73 16.14 -3.56
C PRO A 197 -24.33 15.57 -2.27
N GLU A 198 -25.06 14.45 -2.35
CA GLU A 198 -25.60 13.76 -1.16
C GLU A 198 -24.48 13.16 -0.32
N THR A 199 -23.50 12.51 -0.95
CA THR A 199 -22.31 11.98 -0.24
C THR A 199 -21.58 13.09 0.49
N VAL A 200 -21.25 14.18 -0.20
CA VAL A 200 -20.49 15.29 0.37
C VAL A 200 -21.28 16.01 1.47
N LEU A 201 -22.59 16.17 1.30
CA LEU A 201 -23.44 16.70 2.36
C LEU A 201 -23.38 15.87 3.64
N LEU A 202 -23.42 14.54 3.52
CA LEU A 202 -23.36 13.63 4.67
C LEU A 202 -21.97 13.62 5.35
N VAL A 203 -20.90 13.94 4.61
CA VAL A 203 -19.52 13.98 5.11
C VAL A 203 -19.18 15.34 5.71
N ASP A 204 -19.39 16.43 4.97
CA ASP A 204 -18.92 17.77 5.33
C ASP A 204 -20.03 18.74 5.78
N GLY A 205 -21.30 18.33 5.68
CA GLY A 205 -22.44 19.22 5.92
C GLY A 205 -22.65 20.28 4.84
N LYS A 206 -21.98 20.16 3.68
CA LYS A 206 -22.10 21.00 2.49
C LYS A 206 -22.22 20.12 1.26
N ALA A 207 -22.98 20.54 0.26
CA ALA A 207 -23.24 19.75 -0.95
C ALA A 207 -22.31 20.15 -2.13
N GLU A 208 -21.13 20.69 -1.85
CA GLU A 208 -20.16 21.11 -2.88
C GLU A 208 -19.25 19.93 -3.27
N PRO A 209 -19.28 19.45 -4.53
CA PRO A 209 -18.41 18.36 -4.97
C PRO A 209 -16.93 18.66 -4.75
N TYR A 210 -16.15 17.64 -4.43
CA TYR A 210 -14.72 17.79 -4.21
C TYR A 210 -13.96 18.03 -5.52
N SER A 211 -12.99 18.95 -5.48
CA SER A 211 -11.91 18.94 -6.46
C SER A 211 -11.00 17.72 -6.22
N TYR A 212 -10.23 17.33 -7.24
CA TYR A 212 -9.23 16.26 -7.07
C TYR A 212 -8.19 16.63 -5.99
N GLU A 213 -7.83 17.91 -5.89
CA GLU A 213 -6.94 18.41 -4.83
C GLU A 213 -7.56 18.25 -3.44
N THR A 214 -8.85 18.56 -3.28
CA THR A 214 -9.57 18.37 -2.02
C THR A 214 -9.58 16.89 -1.61
N LEU A 215 -9.88 16.00 -2.56
CA LEU A 215 -9.87 14.56 -2.35
C LEU A 215 -8.46 14.06 -1.93
N THR A 216 -7.42 14.53 -2.61
CA THR A 216 -6.02 14.21 -2.29
C THR A 216 -5.67 14.64 -0.87
N ASN A 217 -6.01 15.86 -0.50
CA ASN A 217 -5.76 16.41 0.84
C ASN A 217 -6.51 15.63 1.92
N MET A 218 -7.77 15.25 1.67
CA MET A 218 -8.57 14.43 2.57
C MET A 218 -7.89 13.07 2.81
N TYR A 219 -7.54 12.33 1.76
CA TYR A 219 -6.91 11.01 1.93
C TYR A 219 -5.53 11.09 2.57
N ASN A 220 -4.73 12.10 2.26
CA ASN A 220 -3.44 12.32 2.93
C ASN A 220 -3.64 12.59 4.44
N TYR A 221 -4.62 13.43 4.79
CA TYR A 221 -4.96 13.71 6.19
C TYR A 221 -5.42 12.45 6.91
N LEU A 222 -6.39 11.71 6.35
CA LEU A 222 -6.95 10.50 6.94
C LEU A 222 -5.90 9.39 7.10
N ASN A 223 -5.06 9.18 6.08
CA ASN A 223 -3.97 8.20 6.15
C ASN A 223 -2.90 8.57 7.19
N GLY A 224 -2.74 9.85 7.51
CA GLY A 224 -1.87 10.33 8.59
C GLY A 224 -2.49 10.21 9.98
N LYS A 225 -3.82 10.02 10.10
CA LYS A 225 -4.54 9.89 11.38
C LYS A 225 -4.64 8.45 11.86
N GLY A 226 -4.86 7.51 10.96
CA GLY A 226 -5.11 6.14 11.36
C GLY A 226 -5.01 5.14 10.23
N GLU A 227 -5.65 4.01 10.43
CA GLU A 227 -5.72 2.94 9.43
C GLU A 227 -6.80 3.28 8.40
N LEU A 228 -6.42 3.84 7.27
CA LEU A 228 -7.32 4.13 6.15
C LEU A 228 -7.50 2.88 5.28
N TYR A 229 -8.74 2.53 5.00
CA TYR A 229 -9.13 1.37 4.19
C TYR A 229 -10.12 1.76 3.10
N PHE A 230 -10.08 1.04 1.99
CA PHE A 230 -11.20 0.93 1.06
C PHE A 230 -12.07 -0.27 1.42
N ILE A 231 -13.38 -0.07 1.41
CA ILE A 231 -14.38 -1.12 1.58
C ILE A 231 -14.57 -1.79 0.23
N GLU A 232 -14.32 -3.08 0.15
CA GLU A 232 -14.41 -3.83 -1.11
C GLU A 232 -15.39 -4.98 -1.02
N VAL A 233 -16.18 -5.17 -2.08
CA VAL A 233 -17.07 -6.32 -2.27
C VAL A 233 -16.56 -7.19 -3.41
N ASN A 234 -16.74 -8.52 -3.27
CA ASN A 234 -16.41 -9.47 -4.31
C ASN A 234 -17.62 -9.63 -5.26
N GLU A 235 -17.43 -9.28 -6.52
CA GLU A 235 -18.40 -9.49 -7.60
C GLU A 235 -17.82 -10.47 -8.63
N ASN A 236 -18.31 -11.70 -8.62
CA ASN A 236 -17.87 -12.73 -9.57
C ASN A 236 -16.34 -12.95 -9.60
N GLY A 237 -15.69 -12.95 -8.45
CA GLY A 237 -14.25 -13.15 -8.31
C GLY A 237 -13.41 -11.88 -8.46
N LYS A 238 -14.03 -10.72 -8.68
CA LYS A 238 -13.34 -9.42 -8.72
C LYS A 238 -13.71 -8.56 -7.51
N TRP A 239 -12.72 -7.97 -6.89
CA TRP A 239 -12.93 -7.04 -5.78
C TRP A 239 -13.18 -5.63 -6.32
N LYS A 240 -14.36 -5.08 -5.99
CA LYS A 240 -14.81 -3.74 -6.36
C LYS A 240 -14.77 -2.85 -5.11
N PRO A 241 -14.02 -1.74 -5.10
CA PRO A 241 -14.13 -0.76 -4.05
C PRO A 241 -15.48 -0.03 -4.13
N ILE A 242 -16.14 0.11 -2.97
CA ILE A 242 -17.49 0.69 -2.86
C ILE A 242 -17.58 1.82 -1.84
N GLY A 243 -16.51 2.09 -1.13
CA GLY A 243 -16.46 3.13 -0.11
C GLY A 243 -15.11 3.13 0.60
N ASP A 244 -15.00 3.97 1.61
CA ASP A 244 -13.81 4.09 2.44
C ASP A 244 -14.15 4.19 3.94
N VAL A 245 -13.18 3.88 4.79
CA VAL A 245 -13.24 4.05 6.22
C VAL A 245 -11.85 4.30 6.78
N THR A 246 -11.74 5.22 7.71
CA THR A 246 -10.50 5.39 8.47
C THR A 246 -10.74 5.03 9.93
N PHE A 247 -9.81 4.32 10.54
CA PHE A 247 -9.93 3.80 11.88
C PHE A 247 -8.77 4.26 12.77
N TRP A 248 -9.10 4.98 13.83
CA TRP A 248 -8.24 5.23 14.99
C TRP A 248 -9.11 5.41 16.23
N GLN A 249 -8.50 5.44 17.41
CA GLN A 249 -9.23 5.39 18.67
C GLN A 249 -10.25 6.52 18.82
N GLU A 250 -9.92 7.73 18.35
CA GLU A 250 -10.71 8.96 18.57
C GLU A 250 -11.78 9.20 17.52
N ASP A 251 -11.73 8.46 16.37
CA ASP A 251 -12.74 8.64 15.32
C ASP A 251 -12.76 7.46 14.33
N MET A 252 -13.87 7.33 13.60
CA MET A 252 -14.10 6.30 12.59
C MET A 252 -14.98 6.84 11.45
N PRO A 253 -14.49 7.82 10.64
CA PRO A 253 -15.23 8.28 9.48
C PRO A 253 -15.38 7.15 8.46
N ILE A 254 -16.64 6.91 8.03
CA ILE A 254 -17.01 5.86 7.08
C ILE A 254 -17.93 6.41 6.00
N VAL A 255 -17.64 6.05 4.74
CA VAL A 255 -18.45 6.41 3.58
C VAL A 255 -18.73 5.16 2.74
N ILE A 256 -20.00 4.88 2.45
CA ILE A 256 -20.39 3.99 1.36
C ILE A 256 -20.61 4.87 0.13
N GLY A 257 -19.60 4.95 -0.73
CA GLY A 257 -19.58 5.83 -1.90
C GLY A 257 -20.57 5.37 -2.97
N GLU A 258 -20.55 4.10 -3.30
CA GLU A 258 -21.46 3.49 -4.27
C GLU A 258 -22.90 3.42 -3.72
N ARG A 259 -23.81 4.19 -4.32
CA ARG A 259 -25.22 4.32 -3.87
C ARG A 259 -25.94 2.99 -3.78
N GLU A 260 -25.70 2.09 -4.75
CA GLU A 260 -26.35 0.78 -4.82
C GLU A 260 -26.05 -0.13 -3.63
N TYR A 261 -24.97 0.15 -2.87
CA TYR A 261 -24.58 -0.62 -1.68
C TYR A 261 -25.03 -0.01 -0.36
N ARG A 262 -25.63 1.19 -0.39
CA ARG A 262 -26.20 1.83 0.80
C ARG A 262 -27.45 1.09 1.29
N GLY A 263 -27.70 1.14 2.60
CA GLY A 263 -28.86 0.50 3.22
C GLY A 263 -28.83 -1.04 3.26
N LYS A 264 -27.76 -1.68 2.80
CA LYS A 264 -27.59 -3.15 2.77
C LYS A 264 -26.88 -3.72 4.02
N GLY A 265 -26.68 -2.91 5.05
CA GLY A 265 -26.03 -3.35 6.31
C GLY A 265 -24.49 -3.42 6.24
N ILE A 266 -23.86 -3.04 5.13
CA ILE A 266 -22.40 -3.09 4.96
C ILE A 266 -21.69 -2.23 6.00
N GLY A 267 -22.16 -0.98 6.24
CA GLY A 267 -21.58 -0.11 7.25
C GLY A 267 -21.53 -0.75 8.64
N LYS A 268 -22.61 -1.42 9.06
CA LYS A 268 -22.66 -2.15 10.34
C LYS A 268 -21.58 -3.24 10.39
N LYS A 269 -21.42 -4.05 9.35
CA LYS A 269 -20.41 -5.12 9.28
C LYS A 269 -18.99 -4.57 9.37
N VAL A 270 -18.73 -3.47 8.65
CA VAL A 270 -17.45 -2.77 8.67
C VAL A 270 -17.15 -2.22 10.07
N VAL A 271 -18.08 -1.48 10.67
CA VAL A 271 -17.91 -0.92 12.01
C VAL A 271 -17.70 -2.04 13.05
N SER A 272 -18.47 -3.14 12.97
CA SER A 272 -18.29 -4.30 13.86
C SER A 272 -16.89 -4.91 13.76
N ALA A 273 -16.36 -5.07 12.53
CA ALA A 273 -15.01 -5.60 12.32
C ALA A 273 -13.92 -4.67 12.89
N LEU A 274 -14.12 -3.35 12.75
CA LEU A 274 -13.19 -2.36 13.31
C LEU A 274 -13.27 -2.27 14.85
N VAL A 275 -14.43 -2.54 15.45
CA VAL A 275 -14.57 -2.71 16.91
C VAL A 275 -13.73 -3.89 17.40
N GLU A 276 -13.79 -5.04 16.74
CA GLU A 276 -12.93 -6.19 17.07
C GLU A 276 -11.43 -5.86 16.84
N ARG A 277 -11.13 -5.07 15.81
CA ARG A 277 -9.77 -4.55 15.58
C ARG A 277 -9.28 -3.70 16.74
N GLY A 278 -10.13 -2.80 17.26
CA GLY A 278 -9.84 -1.97 18.43
C GLY A 278 -9.56 -2.80 19.70
N ARG A 279 -10.37 -3.85 19.95
CA ARG A 279 -10.12 -4.81 21.02
C ARG A 279 -8.76 -5.49 20.89
N ALA A 280 -8.44 -5.96 19.68
CA ALA A 280 -7.16 -6.60 19.40
C ALA A 280 -5.96 -5.65 19.54
N MET A 281 -6.16 -4.33 19.37
CA MET A 281 -5.17 -3.29 19.62
C MET A 281 -5.05 -2.88 21.10
N GLY A 282 -5.94 -3.39 21.98
CA GLY A 282 -5.93 -3.11 23.41
C GLY A 282 -6.56 -1.76 23.77
N TYR A 283 -7.45 -1.22 22.95
CA TYR A 283 -8.21 -0.02 23.30
C TYR A 283 -9.31 -0.37 24.31
N ASP A 284 -9.54 0.52 25.28
CA ASP A 284 -10.64 0.38 26.25
C ASP A 284 -11.94 0.99 25.72
N LYS A 285 -11.81 1.96 24.82
CA LYS A 285 -12.92 2.73 24.23
C LYS A 285 -12.63 3.09 22.79
N LEU A 286 -13.69 3.21 22.02
CA LEU A 286 -13.64 3.82 20.68
C LEU A 286 -14.57 5.02 20.62
N TYR A 287 -14.15 6.03 19.91
CA TYR A 287 -14.94 7.23 19.72
C TYR A 287 -15.32 7.39 18.24
N VAL A 288 -16.39 8.12 18.01
CA VAL A 288 -16.78 8.63 16.69
C VAL A 288 -17.00 10.12 16.83
N GLY A 289 -16.38 10.87 15.93
CA GLY A 289 -16.48 12.32 15.89
C GLY A 289 -17.91 12.80 15.65
N GLU A 290 -18.08 14.03 15.17
CA GLU A 290 -19.41 14.57 15.00
C GLU A 290 -20.18 13.85 13.88
N ILE A 291 -21.32 13.25 14.20
CA ILE A 291 -22.31 12.80 13.23
C ILE A 291 -23.42 13.82 13.17
N TYR A 292 -23.65 14.43 12.01
CA TYR A 292 -24.68 15.44 11.82
C TYR A 292 -26.07 14.92 12.14
N ASP A 293 -26.96 15.78 12.70
CA ASP A 293 -28.32 15.40 13.08
C ASP A 293 -29.17 14.88 11.92
N PHE A 294 -28.92 15.35 10.72
CA PHE A 294 -29.60 14.86 9.52
C PHE A 294 -29.03 13.54 8.96
N ASN A 295 -27.84 13.10 9.42
CA ASN A 295 -27.24 11.85 8.97
C ASN A 295 -27.74 10.65 9.78
N ILE A 296 -29.06 10.38 9.68
CA ILE A 296 -29.75 9.30 10.39
C ILE A 296 -29.15 7.92 10.07
N GLY A 297 -28.64 7.75 8.83
CA GLY A 297 -28.02 6.49 8.39
C GLY A 297 -26.79 6.15 9.21
N SER A 298 -25.89 7.12 9.41
CA SER A 298 -24.68 6.95 10.21
C SER A 298 -25.01 6.74 11.69
N GLN A 299 -25.91 7.53 12.26
CA GLN A 299 -26.35 7.37 13.66
C GLN A 299 -26.83 5.92 13.90
N LYS A 300 -27.81 5.44 13.13
CA LYS A 300 -28.32 4.07 13.24
C LYS A 300 -27.24 3.00 13.02
N CYS A 301 -26.29 3.24 12.14
CA CYS A 301 -25.19 2.33 11.88
C CYS A 301 -24.37 2.12 13.16
N PHE A 302 -23.86 3.19 13.76
CA PHE A 302 -23.03 3.13 14.94
C PHE A 302 -23.82 2.66 16.20
N GLU A 303 -25.04 3.15 16.40
CA GLU A 303 -25.93 2.69 17.49
C GLU A 303 -26.21 1.19 17.40
N SER A 304 -26.39 0.63 16.21
CA SER A 304 -26.63 -0.81 16.02
C SER A 304 -25.45 -1.70 16.40
N VAL A 305 -24.26 -1.13 16.56
CA VAL A 305 -23.03 -1.82 17.00
C VAL A 305 -22.76 -1.56 18.49
N GLY A 306 -23.52 -0.66 19.13
CA GLY A 306 -23.46 -0.39 20.57
C GLY A 306 -22.86 0.96 20.93
N PHE A 307 -22.48 1.78 19.97
CA PHE A 307 -22.08 3.15 20.25
C PHE A 307 -23.24 3.95 20.82
N ARG A 308 -22.93 4.86 21.74
CA ARG A 308 -23.92 5.76 22.40
C ARG A 308 -23.47 7.20 22.29
N SER A 309 -24.40 8.11 22.02
CA SER A 309 -24.12 9.54 22.09
C SER A 309 -23.70 9.92 23.50
N TYR A 310 -22.59 10.63 23.63
CA TYR A 310 -22.08 11.11 24.92
C TYR A 310 -21.98 12.65 25.00
N GLU A 311 -21.94 13.31 23.85
CA GLU A 311 -21.83 14.77 23.76
C GLU A 311 -22.67 15.29 22.61
N LYS A 312 -23.50 16.32 22.89
CA LYS A 312 -24.25 17.04 21.87
C LYS A 312 -23.42 18.21 21.38
N THR A 313 -23.33 18.37 20.07
CA THR A 313 -22.63 19.50 19.41
C THR A 313 -23.64 20.47 18.81
N GLU A 314 -23.16 21.53 18.16
CA GLU A 314 -24.03 22.49 17.49
C GLU A 314 -24.78 21.87 16.28
N LYS A 315 -24.15 20.91 15.58
CA LYS A 315 -24.67 20.34 14.33
C LYS A 315 -25.02 18.86 14.41
N GLY A 316 -24.64 18.19 15.50
CA GLY A 316 -24.80 16.75 15.61
C GLY A 316 -24.53 16.21 17.01
N SER A 317 -23.96 15.03 17.07
CA SER A 317 -23.56 14.38 18.32
C SER A 317 -22.28 13.58 18.11
N ARG A 318 -21.51 13.41 19.21
CA ARG A 318 -20.35 12.53 19.30
C ARG A 318 -20.74 11.22 19.99
N TYR A 319 -20.10 10.15 19.56
CA TYR A 319 -20.44 8.81 20.06
C TYR A 319 -19.23 8.10 20.67
N VAL A 320 -19.50 7.19 21.61
CA VAL A 320 -18.51 6.38 22.30
C VAL A 320 -19.02 4.94 22.45
N LEU A 321 -18.08 3.98 22.38
CA LEU A 321 -18.29 2.58 22.70
C LEU A 321 -17.22 2.16 23.72
N GLU A 322 -17.65 1.56 24.85
CA GLU A 322 -16.78 0.83 25.77
C GLU A 322 -16.51 -0.57 25.19
N LEU A 323 -15.26 -1.04 25.16
CA LEU A 323 -14.82 -2.29 24.52
C LEU A 323 -14.74 -3.49 25.48
#